data_3e3ae16198e34fbc928c3b656b3be5e4
#
_entry.id   3e3ae16198e34fbc928c3b656b3be5e4
#
_cell.length_a   1.000
_cell.length_b   1.000
_cell.length_c   1.000
_cell.angle_alpha   90.00
_cell.angle_beta   90.00
_cell.angle_gamma   90.00
#
_symmetry.space_group_name_H-M   'P 1'
#
loop_
_entity.id
_entity.type
_entity.pdbx_description
1 polymer ?
#
loop_
_entity_poly.entity_id
_entity_poly.type
_entity_poly.pdbx_seq_one_letter_code
_entity_poly.pdbx_strand_id
1 'polypeptide(L)'
;FQQPADCPDFSSRLQEQQVCLERVTSSDLGLSGTIQVRNVAFEKQVSVRYTFNQWESLHEVCARWHQSIPAKNGQDQVDVFTFFLPVPPFLLQLSTLVQFAARYQVNGQEYWDNNRGKNYTLTCQTHPLKMPRECEESWIHFI
;
A
#
# COMPACT_ATOMS: atom_id res chain seq x y z
N PHE A 1 1.25 12.22 7.22
CA PHE A 1 0.67 11.42 6.16
C PHE A 1 -0.79 11.12 6.45
N GLN A 2 -1.65 11.46 5.53
CA GLN A 2 -3.06 11.12 5.64
C GLN A 2 -3.30 9.73 5.04
N GLN A 3 -3.97 8.86 5.81
CA GLN A 3 -4.30 7.54 5.30
C GLN A 3 -5.29 7.66 4.13
N PRO A 4 -5.09 6.92 3.04
CA PRO A 4 -5.98 7.02 1.89
C PRO A 4 -7.46 6.78 2.21
N ALA A 5 -7.74 5.87 3.15
CA ALA A 5 -9.13 5.59 3.53
C ALA A 5 -9.82 6.76 4.22
N ASP A 6 -9.07 7.71 4.75
CA ASP A 6 -9.63 8.88 5.41
C ASP A 6 -9.94 10.02 4.44
N CYS A 7 -9.60 9.86 3.17
CA CYS A 7 -9.92 10.86 2.16
C CYS A 7 -11.38 10.76 1.77
N PRO A 8 -12.08 11.90 1.59
CA PRO A 8 -13.50 11.88 1.24
C PRO A 8 -13.82 11.17 -0.08
N ASP A 9 -12.88 11.14 -1.01
CA ASP A 9 -13.08 10.54 -2.31
C ASP A 9 -12.69 9.06 -2.39
N PHE A 10 -12.40 8.42 -1.24
CA PHE A 10 -11.91 7.04 -1.23
C PHE A 10 -12.88 6.08 -1.92
N SER A 11 -14.16 6.15 -1.58
CA SER A 11 -15.17 5.27 -2.18
C SER A 11 -15.28 5.48 -3.69
N SER A 12 -15.23 6.72 -4.14
CA SER A 12 -15.28 7.04 -5.56
C SER A 12 -14.06 6.49 -6.29
N ARG A 13 -12.89 6.62 -5.69
CA ARG A 13 -11.65 6.10 -6.28
C ARG A 13 -11.70 4.58 -6.37
N LEU A 14 -12.22 3.91 -5.35
CA LEU A 14 -12.34 2.46 -5.37
C LEU A 14 -13.26 1.99 -6.49
N GLN A 15 -14.40 2.65 -6.68
CA GLN A 15 -15.31 2.31 -7.77
C GLN A 15 -14.68 2.53 -9.14
N GLU A 16 -13.90 3.57 -9.28
CA GLU A 16 -13.26 3.94 -10.54
C GLU A 16 -12.05 3.09 -10.85
N GLN A 17 -11.18 2.87 -9.88
CA GLN A 17 -9.92 2.16 -10.07
C GLN A 17 -9.99 0.67 -9.83
N GLN A 18 -11.03 0.17 -9.17
CA GLN A 18 -11.21 -1.21 -8.75
C GLN A 18 -10.32 -1.63 -7.60
N VAL A 19 -9.29 -0.87 -7.29
CA VAL A 19 -8.33 -1.16 -6.22
C VAL A 19 -7.88 0.15 -5.60
N CYS A 20 -7.79 0.18 -4.26
CA CYS A 20 -7.30 1.35 -3.54
C CYS A 20 -6.51 0.92 -2.31
N LEU A 21 -5.37 1.56 -2.11
CA LEU A 21 -4.66 1.45 -0.85
C LEU A 21 -5.52 2.04 0.25
N GLU A 22 -5.72 1.28 1.33
CA GLU A 22 -6.55 1.72 2.45
C GLU A 22 -5.73 2.38 3.55
N ARG A 23 -4.74 1.66 4.08
CA ARG A 23 -3.90 2.15 5.16
C ARG A 23 -2.50 1.60 5.04
N VAL A 24 -1.55 2.35 5.58
CA VAL A 24 -0.15 1.93 5.69
C VAL A 24 0.33 2.27 7.09
N THR A 25 0.97 1.31 7.74
CA THR A 25 1.62 1.52 9.03
C THR A 25 3.06 1.06 8.95
N SER A 26 3.91 1.61 9.80
CA SER A 26 5.33 1.28 9.78
C SER A 26 5.74 0.55 11.04
N SER A 27 6.80 -0.24 10.91
CA SER A 27 7.44 -0.93 12.01
C SER A 27 8.94 -0.93 11.77
N ASP A 28 9.69 -1.48 12.73
CA ASP A 28 11.13 -1.59 12.58
C ASP A 28 11.56 -2.64 11.53
N LEU A 29 10.63 -3.42 11.02
CA LEU A 29 10.91 -4.43 9.99
C LEU A 29 10.47 -3.99 8.60
N GLY A 30 9.59 -3.01 8.50
CA GLY A 30 9.09 -2.58 7.21
C GLY A 30 7.73 -1.89 7.30
N LEU A 31 6.98 -1.97 6.22
CA LEU A 31 5.68 -1.35 6.09
C LEU A 31 4.61 -2.42 6.00
N SER A 32 3.54 -2.26 6.76
CA SER A 32 2.36 -3.10 6.67
C SER A 32 1.20 -2.27 6.16
N GLY A 33 0.28 -2.90 5.45
CA GLY A 33 -0.85 -2.14 4.98
C GLY A 33 -2.00 -3.01 4.55
N THR A 34 -3.09 -2.35 4.18
CA THR A 34 -4.29 -2.99 3.68
C THR A 34 -4.71 -2.34 2.37
N ILE A 35 -5.29 -3.16 1.52
CA ILE A 35 -5.75 -2.75 0.19
C ILE A 35 -7.19 -3.23 0.04
N GLN A 36 -8.06 -2.35 -0.43
CA GLN A 36 -9.43 -2.72 -0.77
C GLN A 36 -9.55 -2.91 -2.28
N VAL A 37 -10.20 -4.00 -2.68
CA VAL A 37 -10.50 -4.27 -4.08
C VAL A 37 -11.98 -4.59 -4.23
N ARG A 38 -12.56 -4.21 -5.37
CA ARG A 38 -13.93 -4.62 -5.68
C ARG A 38 -13.94 -6.11 -5.99
N ASN A 39 -14.90 -6.83 -5.43
CA ASN A 39 -15.01 -8.27 -5.64
C ASN A 39 -15.68 -8.54 -6.98
N VAL A 40 -14.87 -8.55 -8.04
CA VAL A 40 -15.34 -8.76 -9.41
C VAL A 40 -15.46 -10.25 -9.71
N ALA A 41 -14.54 -11.07 -9.18
CA ALA A 41 -14.54 -12.50 -9.38
C ALA A 41 -13.88 -13.19 -8.21
N PHE A 42 -14.09 -14.51 -8.08
CA PHE A 42 -13.53 -15.29 -6.98
C PHE A 42 -11.99 -15.35 -7.06
N GLU A 43 -11.48 -15.69 -8.25
CA GLU A 43 -10.03 -15.75 -8.43
C GLU A 43 -9.48 -14.37 -8.67
N LYS A 44 -8.64 -13.91 -7.75
CA LYS A 44 -8.03 -12.61 -7.84
C LYS A 44 -6.67 -12.65 -7.18
N GLN A 45 -5.79 -11.77 -7.63
CA GLN A 45 -4.44 -11.67 -7.11
C GLN A 45 -4.13 -10.20 -6.86
N VAL A 46 -3.67 -9.92 -5.64
CA VAL A 46 -3.32 -8.57 -5.23
C VAL A 46 -1.86 -8.57 -4.81
N SER A 47 -1.12 -7.60 -5.27
CA SER A 47 0.30 -7.48 -4.95
C SER A 47 0.68 -6.01 -4.85
N VAL A 48 1.88 -5.76 -4.30
CA VAL A 48 2.44 -4.43 -4.18
C VAL A 48 3.81 -4.44 -4.85
N ARG A 49 4.00 -3.54 -5.80
CA ARG A 49 5.31 -3.30 -6.41
C ARG A 49 5.95 -2.13 -5.72
N TYR A 50 7.21 -2.26 -5.39
CA TYR A 50 7.90 -1.23 -4.64
C TYR A 50 9.36 -1.13 -5.04
N THR A 51 9.97 0.01 -4.70
CA THR A 51 11.37 0.28 -4.99
C THR A 51 11.95 1.17 -3.91
N PHE A 52 13.26 1.05 -3.72
CA PHE A 52 14.03 1.93 -2.82
C PHE A 52 14.97 2.85 -3.58
N ASN A 53 15.03 2.73 -4.92
CA ASN A 53 16.01 3.45 -5.74
C ASN A 53 15.39 4.02 -7.00
N GLN A 54 14.20 4.59 -6.86
CA GLN A 54 13.51 5.30 -7.94
C GLN A 54 13.30 4.42 -9.17
N TRP A 55 12.88 3.17 -8.91
CA TRP A 55 12.49 2.19 -9.95
C TRP A 55 13.66 1.66 -10.79
N GLU A 56 14.90 1.87 -10.35
CA GLU A 56 16.04 1.19 -10.98
C GLU A 56 16.00 -0.30 -10.70
N SER A 57 15.57 -0.67 -9.50
CA SER A 57 15.30 -2.05 -9.13
C SER A 57 13.86 -2.15 -8.68
N LEU A 58 13.22 -3.25 -9.00
CA LEU A 58 11.80 -3.46 -8.75
C LEU A 58 11.59 -4.71 -7.93
N HIS A 59 10.78 -4.60 -6.88
CA HIS A 59 10.39 -5.74 -6.06
C HIS A 59 8.88 -5.85 -6.06
N GLU A 60 8.38 -7.05 -5.79
CA GLU A 60 6.95 -7.29 -5.70
C GLU A 60 6.67 -8.23 -4.52
N VAL A 61 5.64 -7.92 -3.75
CA VAL A 61 5.19 -8.77 -2.65
C VAL A 61 3.69 -9.03 -2.84
N CYS A 62 3.28 -10.27 -2.58
CA CYS A 62 1.87 -10.63 -2.69
C CYS A 62 1.13 -10.23 -1.44
N ALA A 63 -0.09 -9.74 -1.61
CA ALA A 63 -0.99 -9.47 -0.51
C ALA A 63 -1.85 -10.71 -0.25
N ARG A 64 -2.37 -10.81 0.98
CA ARG A 64 -3.21 -11.93 1.41
C ARG A 64 -4.61 -11.45 1.69
N TRP A 65 -5.59 -12.26 1.33
CA TRP A 65 -6.97 -11.98 1.67
C TRP A 65 -7.14 -11.93 3.19
N HIS A 66 -7.84 -10.92 3.66
CA HIS A 66 -8.07 -10.73 5.09
C HIS A 66 -9.55 -10.87 5.43
N GLN A 67 -10.42 -10.12 4.77
CA GLN A 67 -11.85 -10.15 5.03
C GLN A 67 -12.61 -9.57 3.86
N SER A 68 -13.92 -9.81 3.87
CA SER A 68 -14.83 -9.21 2.90
C SER A 68 -15.73 -8.22 3.62
N ILE A 69 -16.00 -7.10 2.97
CA ILE A 69 -16.93 -6.10 3.45
C ILE A 69 -18.23 -6.29 2.67
N PRO A 70 -19.37 -6.54 3.35
CA PRO A 70 -20.64 -6.76 2.65
C PRO A 70 -21.05 -5.56 1.82
N ALA A 71 -21.76 -5.83 0.72
CA ALA A 71 -22.30 -4.78 -0.13
C ALA A 71 -23.29 -3.92 0.67
N LYS A 72 -23.24 -2.60 0.45
CA LYS A 72 -24.13 -1.63 1.09
C LYS A 72 -24.69 -0.69 0.04
N ASN A 73 -25.99 -0.42 0.13
CA ASN A 73 -26.62 0.67 -0.63
C ASN A 73 -26.28 0.65 -2.14
N GLY A 74 -26.34 -0.53 -2.75
CA GLY A 74 -26.07 -0.66 -4.17
C GLY A 74 -24.60 -0.70 -4.56
N GLN A 75 -23.70 -0.64 -3.59
CA GLN A 75 -22.27 -0.81 -3.86
C GLN A 75 -21.92 -2.29 -3.89
N ASP A 76 -20.89 -2.62 -4.65
CA ASP A 76 -20.41 -3.99 -4.74
C ASP A 76 -19.70 -4.41 -3.47
N GLN A 77 -19.64 -5.73 -3.27
CA GLN A 77 -18.84 -6.30 -2.20
C GLN A 77 -17.37 -5.94 -2.41
N VAL A 78 -16.69 -5.71 -1.31
CA VAL A 78 -15.28 -5.31 -1.31
C VAL A 78 -14.49 -6.34 -0.52
N ASP A 79 -13.34 -6.74 -1.04
CA ASP A 79 -12.40 -7.59 -0.32
C ASP A 79 -11.23 -6.76 0.18
N VAL A 80 -10.77 -7.09 1.38
CA VAL A 80 -9.63 -6.43 2.00
C VAL A 80 -8.45 -7.40 2.02
N PHE A 81 -7.33 -6.95 1.47
CA PHE A 81 -6.08 -7.72 1.47
C PHE A 81 -5.06 -7.03 2.35
N THR A 82 -4.20 -7.82 2.99
CA THR A 82 -3.10 -7.30 3.79
C THR A 82 -1.77 -7.60 3.11
N PHE A 83 -0.81 -6.71 3.27
CA PHE A 83 0.53 -6.92 2.75
C PHE A 83 1.57 -6.49 3.76
N PHE A 84 2.77 -7.04 3.61
CA PHE A 84 3.94 -6.62 4.36
C PHE A 84 5.08 -6.39 3.38
N LEU A 85 5.63 -5.19 3.43
CA LEU A 85 6.72 -4.76 2.57
C LEU A 85 7.97 -4.66 3.44
N PRO A 86 8.91 -5.61 3.32
CA PRO A 86 10.10 -5.57 4.16
C PRO A 86 11.05 -4.45 3.74
N VAL A 87 11.60 -3.76 4.74
CA VAL A 87 12.63 -2.75 4.50
C VAL A 87 13.89 -3.23 5.20
N PRO A 88 14.96 -3.51 4.45
CA PRO A 88 16.20 -3.98 5.08
C PRO A 88 16.70 -3.00 6.13
N PRO A 89 17.18 -3.51 7.27
CA PRO A 89 17.59 -2.63 8.37
C PRO A 89 18.64 -1.58 7.99
N PHE A 90 19.56 -1.91 7.09
CA PHE A 90 20.58 -0.95 6.71
C PHE A 90 20.01 0.24 5.94
N LEU A 91 18.87 0.06 5.27
CA LEU A 91 18.21 1.16 4.58
C LEU A 91 17.50 2.10 5.54
N LEU A 92 17.12 1.61 6.72
CA LEU A 92 16.51 2.45 7.73
C LEU A 92 17.51 3.39 8.39
N GLN A 93 18.81 3.11 8.29
CA GLN A 93 19.85 3.99 8.83
C GLN A 93 20.16 5.14 7.90
N LEU A 94 19.67 5.08 6.68
CA LEU A 94 19.79 6.15 5.70
C LEU A 94 18.40 6.73 5.50
N SER A 95 18.33 7.98 5.08
CA SER A 95 17.03 8.53 4.64
C SER A 95 16.63 7.79 3.38
N THR A 96 15.73 6.84 3.52
CA THR A 96 15.35 5.96 2.41
C THR A 96 13.99 6.36 1.89
N LEU A 97 13.93 6.54 0.59
CA LEU A 97 12.69 6.83 -0.11
C LEU A 97 12.10 5.52 -0.61
N VAL A 98 10.89 5.20 -0.16
CA VAL A 98 10.17 4.01 -0.58
C VAL A 98 9.02 4.45 -1.45
N GLN A 99 8.94 3.91 -2.65
CA GLN A 99 7.84 4.16 -3.57
C GLN A 99 7.13 2.85 -3.85
N PHE A 100 5.80 2.88 -3.91
CA PHE A 100 5.05 1.66 -4.15
C PHE A 100 3.70 1.94 -4.79
N ALA A 101 3.14 0.89 -5.39
CA ALA A 101 1.82 0.92 -6.02
C ALA A 101 1.15 -0.43 -5.82
N ALA A 102 -0.17 -0.44 -5.71
CA ALA A 102 -0.95 -1.66 -5.56
C ALA A 102 -1.42 -2.14 -6.92
N ARG A 103 -1.37 -3.45 -7.12
CA ARG A 103 -1.74 -4.11 -8.36
C ARG A 103 -2.83 -5.14 -8.09
N TYR A 104 -3.87 -5.13 -8.89
CA TYR A 104 -4.99 -6.06 -8.78
C TYR A 104 -5.21 -6.75 -10.12
N GLN A 105 -5.11 -8.08 -10.11
CA GLN A 105 -5.35 -8.89 -11.31
C GLN A 105 -6.59 -9.74 -11.10
N VAL A 106 -7.56 -9.61 -11.99
CA VAL A 106 -8.81 -10.35 -11.92
C VAL A 106 -9.40 -10.44 -13.33
N ASN A 107 -9.94 -11.62 -13.68
CA ASN A 107 -10.59 -11.84 -14.98
C ASN A 107 -9.72 -11.46 -16.17
N GLY A 108 -8.40 -11.71 -16.08
CA GLY A 108 -7.49 -11.35 -17.16
C GLY A 108 -7.26 -9.87 -17.32
N GLN A 109 -7.77 -9.05 -16.40
CA GLN A 109 -7.58 -7.62 -16.38
C GLN A 109 -6.60 -7.24 -15.28
N GLU A 110 -5.98 -6.09 -15.43
CA GLU A 110 -5.02 -5.58 -14.47
C GLU A 110 -5.39 -4.15 -14.10
N TYR A 111 -5.47 -3.89 -12.80
CA TYR A 111 -5.81 -2.57 -12.28
C TYR A 111 -4.72 -2.11 -11.32
N TRP A 112 -4.49 -0.83 -11.28
CA TRP A 112 -3.45 -0.24 -10.45
C TRP A 112 -3.98 0.89 -9.59
N ASP A 113 -3.51 0.95 -8.35
CA ASP A 113 -3.58 2.15 -7.54
C ASP A 113 -2.16 2.69 -7.39
N ASN A 114 -1.80 3.63 -8.24
CA ASN A 114 -0.50 4.26 -8.22
C ASN A 114 -0.61 5.73 -7.81
N ASN A 115 -1.59 6.02 -6.95
CA ASN A 115 -1.80 7.36 -6.42
C ASN A 115 -1.91 8.41 -7.55
N ARG A 116 -2.74 8.10 -8.56
CA ARG A 116 -2.98 8.96 -9.73
C ARG A 116 -1.70 9.28 -10.50
N GLY A 117 -0.85 8.27 -10.66
CA GLY A 117 0.38 8.38 -11.42
C GLY A 117 1.59 8.86 -10.65
N LYS A 118 1.41 9.23 -9.38
CA LYS A 118 2.50 9.74 -8.55
C LYS A 118 3.18 8.66 -7.70
N ASN A 119 2.62 7.47 -7.66
CA ASN A 119 2.97 6.40 -6.74
C ASN A 119 2.82 6.85 -5.29
N TYR A 120 2.76 5.89 -4.38
CA TYR A 120 2.80 6.22 -2.96
C TYR A 120 4.26 6.32 -2.56
N THR A 121 4.63 7.43 -1.97
CA THR A 121 6.03 7.72 -1.67
C THR A 121 6.16 8.06 -0.20
N LEU A 122 7.04 7.33 0.48
CA LEU A 122 7.32 7.52 1.90
C LEU A 122 8.81 7.70 2.11
N THR A 123 9.17 8.67 2.94
CA THR A 123 10.54 8.79 3.41
C THR A 123 10.62 8.17 4.79
N CYS A 124 11.50 7.20 4.94
CA CYS A 124 11.68 6.46 6.18
C CYS A 124 13.09 6.66 6.67
N GLN A 125 13.26 7.11 7.91
CA GLN A 125 14.58 7.32 8.47
C GLN A 125 14.60 7.00 9.95
N THR A 126 15.78 6.63 10.45
CA THR A 126 15.99 6.31 11.83
C THR A 126 16.60 7.51 12.54
N HIS A 127 16.12 7.81 13.73
CA HIS A 127 16.73 8.85 14.54
C HIS A 127 18.06 8.32 15.09
N PRO A 128 19.19 9.01 14.84
CA PRO A 128 20.51 8.48 15.19
C PRO A 128 20.74 8.28 16.68
N LEU A 129 20.03 9.00 17.53
CA LEU A 129 20.23 8.92 18.98
C LEU A 129 19.27 7.96 19.67
N LYS A 130 18.39 7.30 18.91
CA LYS A 130 17.43 6.35 19.45
C LYS A 130 17.64 5.01 18.80
N MET A 131 17.59 3.97 19.62
CA MET A 131 17.83 2.62 19.16
C MET A 131 16.70 2.02 18.34
N PRO A 132 15.42 2.29 18.61
CA PRO A 132 14.37 1.71 17.78
C PRO A 132 14.50 2.16 16.33
N ARG A 133 14.44 1.20 15.43
CA ARG A 133 14.55 1.47 14.01
C ARG A 133 13.17 1.38 13.39
N GLU A 134 12.34 2.27 13.83
CA GLU A 134 10.95 2.31 13.39
C GLU A 134 10.75 3.45 12.41
N CYS A 135 9.87 3.20 11.45
CA CYS A 135 9.32 4.25 10.64
C CYS A 135 8.02 4.67 11.30
N GLU A 136 8.13 5.50 12.32
CA GLU A 136 6.97 6.03 13.01
C GLU A 136 6.26 7.04 12.12
N GLU A 137 4.98 7.28 12.38
CA GLU A 137 4.19 8.19 11.56
C GLU A 137 4.81 9.58 11.50
N SER A 138 5.37 10.06 12.62
CA SER A 138 6.03 11.35 12.67
C SER A 138 7.32 11.41 11.84
N TRP A 139 7.83 10.27 11.44
CA TRP A 139 9.08 10.12 10.71
C TRP A 139 8.86 9.66 9.27
N ILE A 140 7.63 9.44 8.91
CA ILE A 140 7.24 9.01 7.58
C ILE A 140 6.58 10.18 6.89
N HIS A 141 7.11 10.54 5.74
CA HIS A 141 6.58 11.66 4.98
C HIS A 141 6.20 11.20 3.59
N PHE A 142 5.05 11.63 3.13
CA PHE A 142 4.66 11.48 1.73
C PHE A 142 5.28 12.60 0.93
N ILE A 143 5.94 12.23 -0.12
CA ILE A 143 6.60 13.18 -1.00
C ILE A 143 5.80 13.39 -2.28
#